data_05fd4bb08d4417a3a16b7c7785545986
#
_entry.id   05fd4bb08d4417a3a16b7c7785545986
#
_cell.length_a   1.000
_cell.length_b   1.000
_cell.length_c   1.000
_cell.angle_alpha   90.00
_cell.angle_beta   90.00
_cell.angle_gamma   90.00
#
_symmetry.space_group_name_H-M   'P 1'
#
loop_
_entity.id
_entity.type
_entity.pdbx_description
1 polymer ?
#
loop_
_entity_poly.entity_id
_entity_poly.type
_entity_poly.pdbx_seq_one_letter_code
_entity_poly.pdbx_strand_id
1 'polypeptide(L)'
;MSKTKIALVQMKMSSDPKKNIQNAIDKINYAAKKGAKVICLPELFLTKYFCQVESHKNFGFAEKIPGPSSNLFSELAKKLKIILIISLFEKKTSGLYHNSSIVINEKGKLLGKYRKMHIPDDPQFYEKFYFAPGDLGFKSFKTSKGNLGTLICWDQWFPEAARLTALKGAEIIFYPTAIGWHPKEKRKFGKSQLESWLSIQRSHAIANGIYVAAVNRVGIEKQGNKKIEFWGNSVIFDPSGNVVKKASFCLLYTSPSPRDRTR
;
A
#
# COMPACT_ATOMS: atom_id res chain seq x y z
N MET A 1 26.94 4.07 1.46
CA MET A 1 25.56 4.54 1.76
C MET A 1 25.03 3.79 2.97
N SER A 2 24.39 4.46 3.93
CA SER A 2 23.82 3.79 5.12
C SER A 2 22.58 2.99 4.72
N LYS A 3 22.51 1.73 5.15
CA LYS A 3 21.36 0.84 4.88
C LYS A 3 20.12 1.35 5.60
N THR A 4 19.02 1.58 4.88
CA THR A 4 17.73 2.02 5.45
C THR A 4 16.82 0.82 5.71
N LYS A 5 16.36 0.66 6.95
CA LYS A 5 15.39 -0.39 7.29
C LYS A 5 13.97 0.07 6.91
N ILE A 6 13.27 -0.76 6.14
CA ILE A 6 11.90 -0.56 5.67
C ILE A 6 10.97 -1.54 6.38
N ALA A 7 9.73 -1.15 6.64
CA ALA A 7 8.68 -2.05 7.11
C ALA A 7 7.43 -1.97 6.24
N LEU A 8 6.90 -3.14 5.90
CA LEU A 8 5.59 -3.31 5.27
C LEU A 8 4.63 -3.84 6.33
N VAL A 9 3.60 -3.08 6.63
CA VAL A 9 2.62 -3.44 7.66
C VAL A 9 1.49 -4.25 7.04
N GLN A 10 1.69 -5.55 6.90
CA GLN A 10 0.60 -6.45 6.51
C GLN A 10 -0.39 -6.57 7.66
N MET A 11 -1.67 -6.25 7.44
CA MET A 11 -2.67 -6.28 8.50
C MET A 11 -4.07 -6.70 8.00
N LYS A 12 -4.86 -7.24 8.93
CA LYS A 12 -6.28 -7.54 8.75
C LYS A 12 -7.10 -6.33 9.18
N MET A 13 -8.20 -6.05 8.46
CA MET A 13 -9.10 -4.94 8.79
C MET A 13 -10.36 -5.44 9.52
N SER A 14 -10.73 -4.66 10.53
CA SER A 14 -11.99 -4.76 11.27
C SER A 14 -13.08 -3.94 10.56
N SER A 15 -14.34 -4.18 10.89
CA SER A 15 -15.47 -3.32 10.51
C SER A 15 -15.47 -1.97 11.22
N ASP A 16 -14.73 -1.83 12.32
CA ASP A 16 -14.60 -0.60 13.09
C ASP A 16 -13.33 0.17 12.65
N PRO A 17 -13.48 1.35 12.02
CA PRO A 17 -12.34 2.17 11.60
C PRO A 17 -11.42 2.57 12.75
N LYS A 18 -11.96 2.82 13.95
CA LYS A 18 -11.15 3.20 15.12
C LYS A 18 -10.20 2.07 15.53
N LYS A 19 -10.68 0.82 15.46
CA LYS A 19 -9.84 -0.37 15.71
C LYS A 19 -8.75 -0.52 14.65
N ASN A 20 -9.04 -0.21 13.39
CA ASN A 20 -8.07 -0.26 12.31
C ASN A 20 -6.97 0.81 12.48
N ILE A 21 -7.35 2.03 12.87
CA ILE A 21 -6.41 3.11 13.19
C ILE A 21 -5.51 2.68 14.35
N GLN A 22 -6.08 2.19 15.45
CA GLN A 22 -5.28 1.77 16.61
C GLN A 22 -4.32 0.63 16.25
N ASN A 23 -4.80 -0.40 15.53
CA ASN A 23 -3.96 -1.50 15.06
C ASN A 23 -2.82 -1.01 14.14
N ALA A 24 -3.09 -0.05 13.27
CA ALA A 24 -2.06 0.56 12.42
C ALA A 24 -1.01 1.30 13.27
N ILE A 25 -1.45 2.11 14.24
CA ILE A 25 -0.56 2.82 15.17
C ILE A 25 0.33 1.86 15.95
N ASP A 26 -0.24 0.77 16.50
CA ASP A 26 0.50 -0.22 17.28
C ASP A 26 1.59 -0.90 16.42
N LYS A 27 1.25 -1.27 15.19
CA LYS A 27 2.19 -1.88 14.25
C LYS A 27 3.27 -0.91 13.78
N ILE A 28 2.93 0.35 13.55
CA ILE A 28 3.89 1.41 13.22
C ILE A 28 4.86 1.61 14.38
N ASN A 29 4.35 1.73 15.62
CA ASN A 29 5.18 1.84 16.81
C ASN A 29 6.14 0.65 16.96
N TYR A 30 5.63 -0.56 16.78
CA TYR A 30 6.44 -1.77 16.82
C TYR A 30 7.54 -1.76 15.74
N ALA A 31 7.20 -1.42 14.49
CA ALA A 31 8.16 -1.33 13.40
C ALA A 31 9.24 -0.27 13.65
N ALA A 32 8.84 0.91 14.14
CA ALA A 32 9.75 2.00 14.50
C ALA A 32 10.70 1.58 15.64
N LYS A 33 10.17 0.90 16.68
CA LYS A 33 10.99 0.33 17.78
C LYS A 33 12.00 -0.70 17.27
N LYS A 34 11.66 -1.44 16.21
CA LYS A 34 12.60 -2.37 15.53
C LYS A 34 13.56 -1.66 14.58
N GLY A 35 13.54 -0.34 14.52
CA GLY A 35 14.47 0.50 13.75
C GLY A 35 14.03 0.82 12.33
N ALA A 36 12.79 0.54 11.94
CA ALA A 36 12.29 0.94 10.64
C ALA A 36 12.26 2.48 10.50
N LYS A 37 12.69 2.99 9.35
CA LYS A 37 12.72 4.42 9.03
C LYS A 37 11.73 4.80 7.94
N VAL A 38 11.30 3.84 7.14
CA VAL A 38 10.24 4.00 6.14
C VAL A 38 9.21 2.89 6.38
N ILE A 39 7.96 3.25 6.54
CA ILE A 39 6.87 2.29 6.84
C ILE A 39 5.72 2.53 5.87
N CYS A 40 5.22 1.45 5.26
CA CYS A 40 4.10 1.50 4.34
C CYS A 40 2.93 0.65 4.87
N LEU A 41 1.71 1.20 4.81
CA LEU A 41 0.46 0.53 5.14
C LEU A 41 -0.25 0.01 3.89
N PRO A 42 -1.18 -0.95 4.01
CA PRO A 42 -1.97 -1.43 2.88
C PRO A 42 -2.92 -0.36 2.32
N GLU A 43 -3.43 -0.62 1.14
CA GLU A 43 -4.45 0.20 0.48
C GLU A 43 -5.71 0.32 1.35
N LEU A 44 -6.26 1.55 1.49
CA LEU A 44 -7.53 1.87 2.17
C LEU A 44 -7.66 1.23 3.57
N PHE A 45 -6.56 1.21 4.33
CA PHE A 45 -6.41 0.46 5.58
C PHE A 45 -7.35 0.90 6.73
N LEU A 46 -8.00 2.05 6.60
CA LEU A 46 -8.91 2.57 7.63
C LEU A 46 -10.19 1.74 7.76
N THR A 47 -10.58 1.02 6.71
CA THR A 47 -11.84 0.29 6.65
C THR A 47 -11.64 -1.11 6.11
N LYS A 48 -12.65 -1.97 6.27
CA LYS A 48 -12.78 -3.11 5.36
C LYS A 48 -12.82 -2.61 3.93
N TYR A 49 -12.41 -3.47 2.99
CA TYR A 49 -12.45 -3.15 1.58
C TYR A 49 -13.90 -3.04 1.12
N PHE A 50 -14.39 -1.82 1.11
CA PHE A 50 -15.80 -1.52 0.86
C PHE A 50 -16.18 -1.63 -0.62
N CYS A 51 -15.21 -1.67 -1.53
CA CYS A 51 -15.46 -1.82 -2.96
C CYS A 51 -15.96 -3.20 -3.37
N GLN A 52 -16.17 -4.14 -2.42
CA GLN A 52 -16.85 -5.41 -2.69
C GLN A 52 -18.31 -5.23 -3.12
N VAL A 53 -18.90 -4.07 -2.82
CA VAL A 53 -20.28 -3.69 -3.15
C VAL A 53 -20.33 -2.23 -3.56
N GLU A 54 -21.29 -1.87 -4.40
CA GLU A 54 -21.62 -0.49 -4.73
C GLU A 54 -22.64 0.03 -3.71
N SER A 55 -22.22 0.99 -2.89
CA SER A 55 -23.07 1.56 -1.85
C SER A 55 -22.73 3.03 -1.57
N HIS A 56 -23.70 3.90 -1.76
CA HIS A 56 -23.53 5.32 -1.47
C HIS A 56 -23.15 5.63 -0.01
N LYS A 57 -23.52 4.76 0.92
CA LYS A 57 -23.15 4.91 2.36
C LYS A 57 -21.63 4.91 2.56
N ASN A 58 -20.88 4.21 1.71
CA ASN A 58 -19.43 4.10 1.83
C ASN A 58 -18.69 5.40 1.49
N PHE A 59 -19.32 6.35 0.78
CA PHE A 59 -18.74 7.69 0.59
C PHE A 59 -18.55 8.45 1.90
N GLY A 60 -19.23 8.03 2.99
CA GLY A 60 -19.01 8.56 4.32
C GLY A 60 -17.63 8.25 4.91
N PHE A 61 -16.86 7.31 4.32
CA PHE A 61 -15.48 7.03 4.72
C PHE A 61 -14.46 7.98 4.10
N ALA A 62 -14.88 8.78 3.11
CA ALA A 62 -13.97 9.68 2.41
C ALA A 62 -13.64 10.92 3.24
N GLU A 63 -12.39 11.34 3.21
CA GLU A 63 -11.92 12.55 3.90
C GLU A 63 -11.10 13.44 2.96
N LYS A 64 -10.99 14.72 3.28
CA LYS A 64 -10.05 15.63 2.60
C LYS A 64 -8.60 15.24 2.90
N ILE A 65 -7.69 15.55 2.01
CA ILE A 65 -6.25 15.45 2.22
C ILE A 65 -5.60 16.83 1.98
N PRO A 66 -5.09 17.52 3.02
CA PRO A 66 -5.02 17.14 4.44
C PRO A 66 -6.39 17.01 5.11
N GLY A 67 -6.48 16.09 6.10
CA GLY A 67 -7.68 15.79 6.86
C GLY A 67 -7.35 15.00 8.14
N PRO A 68 -8.36 14.47 8.85
CA PRO A 68 -8.18 13.85 10.15
C PRO A 68 -7.10 12.76 10.17
N SER A 69 -7.16 11.80 9.24
CA SER A 69 -6.18 10.71 9.22
C SER A 69 -4.79 11.19 8.82
N SER A 70 -4.67 12.02 7.79
CA SER A 70 -3.35 12.54 7.41
C SER A 70 -2.69 13.35 8.53
N ASN A 71 -3.47 14.13 9.30
CA ASN A 71 -2.95 14.88 10.44
C ASN A 71 -2.49 13.95 11.57
N LEU A 72 -3.32 12.96 11.93
CA LEU A 72 -2.97 11.96 12.94
C LEU A 72 -1.67 11.23 12.62
N PHE A 73 -1.52 10.75 11.39
CA PHE A 73 -0.32 10.03 10.97
C PHE A 73 0.88 10.96 10.73
N SER A 74 0.68 12.25 10.46
CA SER A 74 1.73 13.26 10.46
C SER A 74 2.35 13.47 11.84
N GLU A 75 1.52 13.60 12.88
CA GLU A 75 2.01 13.68 14.25
C GLU A 75 2.73 12.40 14.70
N LEU A 76 2.21 11.24 14.31
CA LEU A 76 2.86 9.96 14.60
C LEU A 76 4.23 9.85 13.89
N ALA A 77 4.32 10.22 12.61
CA ALA A 77 5.56 10.22 11.84
C ALA A 77 6.62 11.13 12.46
N LYS A 78 6.22 12.34 12.88
CA LYS A 78 7.06 13.30 13.59
C LYS A 78 7.56 12.74 14.93
N LYS A 79 6.66 12.22 15.74
CA LYS A 79 6.99 11.62 17.06
C LYS A 79 8.00 10.49 16.94
N LEU A 80 7.83 9.60 15.96
CA LEU A 80 8.67 8.43 15.77
C LEU A 80 9.89 8.67 14.88
N LYS A 81 10.01 9.86 14.28
CA LYS A 81 11.05 10.24 13.32
C LYS A 81 11.19 9.23 12.18
N ILE A 82 10.05 8.92 11.54
CA ILE A 82 9.91 7.96 10.45
C ILE A 82 9.21 8.59 9.25
N ILE A 83 9.36 7.96 8.09
CA ILE A 83 8.61 8.28 6.88
C ILE A 83 7.44 7.30 6.80
N LEU A 84 6.23 7.80 6.55
CA LEU A 84 5.04 6.99 6.38
C LEU A 84 4.49 7.11 4.96
N ILE A 85 4.05 5.98 4.42
CA ILE A 85 3.30 5.88 3.17
C ILE A 85 1.96 5.24 3.52
N ILE A 86 0.86 5.97 3.30
CA ILE A 86 -0.48 5.53 3.64
C ILE A 86 -1.46 5.81 2.51
N SER A 87 -2.41 4.91 2.29
CA SER A 87 -3.47 5.04 1.28
C SER A 87 -4.80 5.37 1.94
N LEU A 88 -5.50 6.37 1.38
CA LEU A 88 -6.72 6.95 1.93
C LEU A 88 -7.80 7.10 0.86
N PHE A 89 -9.06 7.07 1.27
CA PHE A 89 -10.21 7.47 0.46
C PHE A 89 -10.31 9.01 0.46
N GLU A 90 -9.82 9.64 -0.61
CA GLU A 90 -9.79 11.10 -0.73
C GLU A 90 -11.12 11.65 -1.24
N LYS A 91 -11.69 12.61 -0.52
CA LYS A 91 -12.73 13.51 -1.01
C LYS A 91 -12.07 14.79 -1.54
N LYS A 92 -11.94 14.93 -2.85
CA LYS A 92 -11.40 16.15 -3.49
C LYS A 92 -12.40 17.31 -3.39
N THR A 93 -13.63 17.03 -3.79
CA THR A 93 -14.78 17.93 -3.70
C THR A 93 -16.07 17.11 -3.62
N SER A 94 -17.22 17.76 -3.55
CA SER A 94 -18.50 17.05 -3.64
C SER A 94 -18.59 16.32 -4.97
N GLY A 95 -18.94 15.03 -4.95
CA GLY A 95 -19.06 14.20 -6.15
C GLY A 95 -17.75 13.72 -6.77
N LEU A 96 -16.57 14.16 -6.29
CA LEU A 96 -15.29 13.76 -6.86
C LEU A 96 -14.36 13.18 -5.78
N TYR A 97 -14.02 11.89 -5.96
CA TYR A 97 -13.26 11.10 -5.00
C TYR A 97 -12.13 10.34 -5.68
N HIS A 98 -11.05 10.08 -4.93
CA HIS A 98 -9.90 9.31 -5.42
C HIS A 98 -9.42 8.32 -4.37
N ASN A 99 -8.83 7.22 -4.82
CA ASN A 99 -7.97 6.38 -4.02
C ASN A 99 -6.57 7.00 -4.03
N SER A 100 -6.11 7.51 -2.90
CA SER A 100 -4.91 8.35 -2.83
C SER A 100 -3.87 7.81 -1.86
N SER A 101 -2.62 7.73 -2.29
CA SER A 101 -1.47 7.44 -1.43
C SER A 101 -0.73 8.73 -1.11
N ILE A 102 -0.39 8.93 0.17
CA ILE A 102 0.35 10.09 0.65
C ILE A 102 1.70 9.68 1.23
N VAL A 103 2.68 10.56 1.10
CA VAL A 103 4.01 10.41 1.70
C VAL A 103 4.21 11.49 2.75
N ILE A 104 4.45 11.07 3.99
CA ILE A 104 4.70 11.93 5.15
C ILE A 104 6.15 11.73 5.59
N ASN A 105 6.92 12.80 5.75
CA ASN A 105 8.31 12.69 6.17
C ASN A 105 8.47 12.61 7.70
N GLU A 106 9.70 12.40 8.16
CA GLU A 106 10.08 12.26 9.57
C GLU A 106 9.90 13.54 10.41
N LYS A 107 9.56 14.66 9.78
CA LYS A 107 9.17 15.91 10.44
C LYS A 107 7.65 16.07 10.54
N GLY A 108 6.88 15.08 10.08
CA GLY A 108 5.42 15.13 10.01
C GLY A 108 4.88 15.96 8.83
N LYS A 109 5.73 16.39 7.91
CA LYS A 109 5.31 17.15 6.74
C LYS A 109 4.76 16.20 5.68
N LEU A 110 3.55 16.48 5.20
CA LEU A 110 3.00 15.86 4.00
C LEU A 110 3.82 16.35 2.79
N LEU A 111 4.60 15.47 2.19
CA LEU A 111 5.42 15.79 1.01
C LEU A 111 4.59 15.89 -0.26
N GLY A 112 3.50 15.14 -0.31
CA GLY A 112 2.57 15.15 -1.42
C GLY A 112 1.72 13.88 -1.48
N LYS A 113 0.98 13.74 -2.57
CA LYS A 113 0.10 12.60 -2.82
C LYS A 113 0.16 12.14 -4.27
N TYR A 114 -0.14 10.87 -4.45
CA TYR A 114 -0.43 10.20 -5.70
C TYR A 114 -1.89 9.77 -5.68
N ARG A 115 -2.62 9.91 -6.76
CA ARG A 115 -3.97 9.40 -6.97
C ARG A 115 -3.91 8.21 -7.91
N LYS A 116 -4.49 7.08 -7.51
CA LYS A 116 -4.51 5.85 -8.29
C LYS A 116 -5.01 6.10 -9.71
N MET A 117 -4.18 5.78 -10.70
CA MET A 117 -4.48 6.01 -12.12
C MET A 117 -5.36 4.91 -12.70
N HIS A 118 -5.02 3.67 -12.40
CA HIS A 118 -5.68 2.51 -12.96
C HIS A 118 -6.69 1.97 -11.96
N ILE A 119 -7.96 2.21 -12.23
CA ILE A 119 -9.07 1.86 -11.35
C ILE A 119 -9.70 0.55 -11.83
N PRO A 120 -9.69 -0.53 -11.03
CA PRO A 120 -10.32 -1.80 -11.40
C PRO A 120 -11.84 -1.71 -11.35
N ASP A 121 -12.48 -2.59 -12.10
CA ASP A 121 -13.93 -2.77 -12.13
C ASP A 121 -14.30 -4.25 -12.34
N ASP A 122 -13.68 -5.11 -11.57
CA ASP A 122 -13.95 -6.55 -11.57
C ASP A 122 -14.96 -6.93 -10.49
N PRO A 123 -15.58 -8.11 -10.57
CA PRO A 123 -16.49 -8.59 -9.53
C PRO A 123 -15.89 -8.54 -8.12
N GLN A 124 -16.54 -7.81 -7.23
CA GLN A 124 -16.11 -7.47 -5.87
C GLN A 124 -14.90 -6.51 -5.79
N PHE A 125 -14.48 -5.91 -6.90
CA PHE A 125 -13.50 -4.83 -6.97
C PHE A 125 -14.09 -3.63 -7.74
N TYR A 126 -15.31 -3.20 -7.36
CA TYR A 126 -16.07 -2.12 -7.99
C TYR A 126 -15.51 -0.74 -7.62
N GLU A 127 -14.21 -0.53 -7.88
CA GLU A 127 -13.57 0.74 -7.52
C GLU A 127 -14.03 1.90 -8.40
N LYS A 128 -14.43 1.67 -9.64
CA LYS A 128 -14.96 2.73 -10.53
C LYS A 128 -16.24 3.37 -10.01
N PHE A 129 -17.03 2.67 -9.19
CA PHE A 129 -18.17 3.26 -8.51
C PHE A 129 -17.79 4.37 -7.54
N TYR A 130 -16.58 4.28 -6.95
CA TYR A 130 -16.12 5.18 -5.89
C TYR A 130 -15.10 6.21 -6.36
N PHE A 131 -14.22 5.85 -7.28
CA PHE A 131 -13.03 6.63 -7.58
C PHE A 131 -12.95 7.07 -9.03
N ALA A 132 -12.68 8.36 -9.23
CA ALA A 132 -12.17 8.85 -10.50
C ALA A 132 -10.69 8.47 -10.66
N PRO A 133 -10.22 8.21 -11.89
CA PRO A 133 -8.81 8.05 -12.20
C PRO A 133 -7.97 9.22 -11.69
N GLY A 134 -6.70 8.94 -11.39
CA GLY A 134 -5.75 9.93 -10.89
C GLY A 134 -5.43 11.01 -11.93
N ASP A 135 -5.33 12.25 -11.48
CA ASP A 135 -5.10 13.45 -12.28
C ASP A 135 -3.78 14.18 -11.95
N LEU A 136 -2.94 13.57 -11.11
CA LEU A 136 -1.70 14.19 -10.62
C LEU A 136 -0.43 13.67 -11.32
N GLY A 137 -0.58 12.70 -12.22
CA GLY A 137 0.53 12.00 -12.87
C GLY A 137 1.38 11.16 -11.91
N PHE A 138 2.41 10.54 -12.45
CA PHE A 138 3.37 9.74 -11.67
C PHE A 138 4.41 10.63 -11.02
N LYS A 139 4.82 10.31 -9.77
CA LYS A 139 5.68 11.14 -8.95
C LYS A 139 6.68 10.32 -8.15
N SER A 140 7.83 10.95 -7.87
CA SER A 140 8.72 10.55 -6.78
C SER A 140 8.79 11.66 -5.73
N PHE A 141 9.08 11.27 -4.50
CA PHE A 141 9.13 12.17 -3.35
C PHE A 141 10.52 12.12 -2.73
N LYS A 142 11.24 13.24 -2.77
CA LYS A 142 12.57 13.35 -2.16
C LYS A 142 12.44 13.31 -0.64
N THR A 143 13.16 12.40 0.00
CA THR A 143 13.19 12.22 1.46
C THR A 143 14.63 12.12 1.97
N SER A 144 14.81 12.11 3.29
CA SER A 144 16.11 11.84 3.92
C SER A 144 16.62 10.41 3.72
N LYS A 145 15.79 9.53 3.15
CA LYS A 145 16.09 8.09 2.96
C LYS A 145 16.07 7.66 1.50
N GLY A 146 16.20 8.61 0.59
CA GLY A 146 16.15 8.43 -0.85
C GLY A 146 14.87 8.96 -1.48
N ASN A 147 14.74 8.79 -2.78
CA ASN A 147 13.55 9.17 -3.53
C ASN A 147 12.56 8.02 -3.54
N LEU A 148 11.38 8.24 -3.01
CA LEU A 148 10.34 7.24 -2.86
C LEU A 148 9.23 7.46 -3.89
N GLY A 149 8.88 6.43 -4.64
CA GLY A 149 7.67 6.38 -5.45
C GLY A 149 6.54 5.70 -4.67
N THR A 150 5.30 6.05 -4.95
CA THR A 150 4.13 5.29 -4.50
C THR A 150 3.12 5.17 -5.63
N LEU A 151 2.69 3.96 -5.87
CA LEU A 151 1.61 3.56 -6.77
C LEU A 151 0.61 2.76 -5.95
N ILE A 152 -0.59 2.46 -6.47
CA ILE A 152 -1.62 1.79 -5.66
C ILE A 152 -2.14 0.56 -6.38
N CYS A 153 -2.01 -0.61 -5.76
CA CYS A 153 -2.66 -1.88 -6.10
C CYS A 153 -2.71 -2.17 -7.61
N TRP A 154 -3.84 -1.90 -8.30
CA TRP A 154 -4.07 -2.21 -9.71
C TRP A 154 -3.07 -1.55 -10.66
N ASP A 155 -2.44 -0.44 -10.27
CA ASP A 155 -1.33 0.18 -11.01
C ASP A 155 -0.17 -0.81 -11.26
N GLN A 156 -0.04 -1.84 -10.42
CA GLN A 156 0.98 -2.87 -10.52
C GLN A 156 0.94 -3.68 -11.81
N TRP A 157 -0.21 -3.76 -12.46
CA TRP A 157 -0.38 -4.49 -13.73
C TRP A 157 0.05 -3.69 -14.95
N PHE A 158 0.38 -2.40 -14.77
CA PHE A 158 0.74 -1.46 -15.83
C PHE A 158 2.23 -1.11 -15.74
N PRO A 159 3.09 -1.70 -16.60
CA PRO A 159 4.54 -1.43 -16.59
C PRO A 159 4.88 0.06 -16.75
N GLU A 160 4.03 0.81 -17.45
CA GLU A 160 4.17 2.24 -17.69
C GLU A 160 4.17 3.02 -16.38
N ALA A 161 3.33 2.64 -15.42
CA ALA A 161 3.25 3.29 -14.11
C ALA A 161 4.59 3.17 -13.35
N ALA A 162 5.17 1.97 -13.30
CA ALA A 162 6.46 1.74 -12.66
C ALA A 162 7.59 2.48 -13.40
N ARG A 163 7.62 2.39 -14.75
CA ARG A 163 8.63 3.04 -15.58
C ARG A 163 8.62 4.54 -15.41
N LEU A 164 7.46 5.18 -15.53
CA LEU A 164 7.34 6.63 -15.40
C LEU A 164 7.68 7.12 -13.99
N THR A 165 7.32 6.36 -12.96
CA THR A 165 7.70 6.67 -11.57
C THR A 165 9.21 6.56 -11.36
N ALA A 166 9.86 5.53 -11.91
CA ALA A 166 11.32 5.36 -11.87
C ALA A 166 12.04 6.48 -12.61
N LEU A 167 11.56 6.87 -13.81
CA LEU A 167 12.11 7.99 -14.58
C LEU A 167 11.96 9.35 -13.87
N LYS A 168 11.01 9.48 -12.92
CA LYS A 168 10.94 10.63 -12.01
C LYS A 168 11.95 10.56 -10.86
N GLY A 169 12.86 9.57 -10.88
CA GLY A 169 13.95 9.41 -9.93
C GLY A 169 13.64 8.56 -8.71
N ALA A 170 12.55 7.77 -8.72
CA ALA A 170 12.27 6.86 -7.61
C ALA A 170 13.34 5.76 -7.54
N GLU A 171 13.93 5.57 -6.36
CA GLU A 171 14.89 4.49 -6.04
C GLU A 171 14.17 3.25 -5.49
N ILE A 172 12.97 3.47 -4.96
CA ILE A 172 12.04 2.43 -4.49
C ILE A 172 10.61 2.85 -4.78
N ILE A 173 9.78 1.90 -5.25
CA ILE A 173 8.35 2.10 -5.43
C ILE A 173 7.60 1.26 -4.40
N PHE A 174 6.69 1.91 -3.66
CA PHE A 174 5.76 1.25 -2.75
C PHE A 174 4.41 1.05 -3.42
N TYR A 175 3.82 -0.12 -3.23
CA TYR A 175 2.47 -0.47 -3.66
C TYR A 175 1.59 -0.81 -2.45
N PRO A 176 0.92 0.17 -1.81
CA PRO A 176 -0.25 -0.13 -0.99
C PRO A 176 -1.25 -0.94 -1.80
N THR A 177 -1.65 -2.10 -1.28
CA THR A 177 -2.41 -3.08 -2.06
C THR A 177 -3.55 -3.69 -1.24
N ALA A 178 -4.65 -4.01 -1.95
CA ALA A 178 -5.77 -4.79 -1.45
C ALA A 178 -6.16 -5.83 -2.52
N ILE A 179 -5.37 -6.90 -2.62
CA ILE A 179 -5.57 -7.96 -3.59
C ILE A 179 -5.80 -9.31 -2.90
N GLY A 180 -6.76 -10.07 -3.40
CA GLY A 180 -7.16 -11.33 -2.81
C GLY A 180 -7.86 -12.23 -3.83
N TRP A 181 -8.23 -13.43 -3.36
CA TRP A 181 -8.95 -14.39 -4.18
C TRP A 181 -10.46 -14.20 -4.07
N HIS A 182 -11.12 -14.22 -5.21
CA HIS A 182 -12.53 -14.55 -5.24
C HIS A 182 -12.71 -16.03 -4.79
N PRO A 183 -13.62 -16.34 -3.86
CA PRO A 183 -13.73 -17.69 -3.29
C PRO A 183 -13.89 -18.81 -4.33
N LYS A 184 -14.60 -18.52 -5.43
CA LYS A 184 -14.83 -19.50 -6.51
C LYS A 184 -13.58 -19.78 -7.34
N GLU A 185 -12.61 -18.86 -7.38
CA GLU A 185 -11.42 -18.93 -8.23
C GLU A 185 -10.21 -19.51 -7.52
N LYS A 186 -10.14 -19.33 -6.18
CA LYS A 186 -8.97 -19.71 -5.37
C LYS A 186 -8.49 -21.13 -5.64
N ARG A 187 -9.40 -22.10 -5.71
CA ARG A 187 -9.03 -23.51 -5.90
C ARG A 187 -8.41 -23.77 -7.27
N LYS A 188 -8.93 -23.11 -8.32
CA LYS A 188 -8.51 -23.35 -9.70
C LYS A 188 -7.32 -22.47 -10.10
N PHE A 189 -7.35 -21.18 -9.72
CA PHE A 189 -6.43 -20.17 -10.23
C PHE A 189 -5.56 -19.52 -9.15
N GLY A 190 -5.81 -19.78 -7.86
CA GLY A 190 -5.21 -19.03 -6.78
C GLY A 190 -3.68 -19.06 -6.75
N LYS A 191 -3.06 -20.20 -7.13
CA LYS A 191 -1.61 -20.30 -7.21
C LYS A 191 -1.05 -19.45 -8.36
N SER A 192 -1.62 -19.57 -9.56
CA SER A 192 -1.17 -18.80 -10.72
C SER A 192 -1.39 -17.30 -10.57
N GLN A 193 -2.52 -16.88 -9.97
CA GLN A 193 -2.79 -15.47 -9.68
C GLN A 193 -1.73 -14.88 -8.73
N LEU A 194 -1.39 -15.59 -7.65
CA LEU A 194 -0.34 -15.15 -6.73
C LEU A 194 1.05 -15.12 -7.39
N GLU A 195 1.38 -16.13 -8.18
CA GLU A 195 2.64 -16.18 -8.92
C GLU A 195 2.76 -15.04 -9.95
N SER A 196 1.68 -14.75 -10.68
CA SER A 196 1.62 -13.61 -11.61
C SER A 196 1.85 -12.30 -10.90
N TRP A 197 1.21 -12.10 -9.73
CA TRP A 197 1.39 -10.91 -8.91
C TRP A 197 2.83 -10.73 -8.43
N LEU A 198 3.47 -11.81 -7.95
CA LEU A 198 4.87 -11.76 -7.54
C LEU A 198 5.81 -11.52 -8.72
N SER A 199 5.49 -12.11 -9.88
CA SER A 199 6.29 -11.97 -11.11
C SER A 199 6.26 -10.55 -11.64
N ILE A 200 5.09 -9.90 -11.70
CA ILE A 200 5.01 -8.51 -12.19
C ILE A 200 5.74 -7.54 -11.26
N GLN A 201 5.65 -7.71 -9.94
CA GLN A 201 6.39 -6.88 -8.97
C GLN A 201 7.92 -7.04 -9.15
N ARG A 202 8.37 -8.28 -9.33
CA ARG A 202 9.78 -8.60 -9.62
C ARG A 202 10.23 -7.96 -10.94
N SER A 203 9.40 -8.06 -11.97
CA SER A 203 9.70 -7.49 -13.30
C SER A 203 9.89 -5.98 -13.23
N HIS A 204 9.08 -5.26 -12.45
CA HIS A 204 9.26 -3.82 -12.26
C HIS A 204 10.59 -3.48 -11.58
N ALA A 205 11.02 -4.27 -10.61
CA ALA A 205 12.31 -4.08 -9.94
C ALA A 205 13.46 -4.24 -10.94
N ILE A 206 13.49 -5.34 -11.68
CA ILE A 206 14.54 -5.66 -12.69
C ILE A 206 14.53 -4.62 -13.80
N ALA A 207 13.37 -4.39 -14.44
CA ALA A 207 13.26 -3.55 -15.62
C ALA A 207 13.62 -2.08 -15.37
N ASN A 208 13.55 -1.62 -14.13
CA ASN A 208 13.85 -0.24 -13.76
C ASN A 208 15.10 -0.09 -12.90
N GLY A 209 15.75 -1.19 -12.47
CA GLY A 209 16.92 -1.16 -11.62
C GLY A 209 16.68 -0.54 -10.24
N ILE A 210 15.46 -0.73 -9.69
CA ILE A 210 15.01 -0.11 -8.44
C ILE A 210 14.47 -1.16 -7.45
N TYR A 211 14.29 -0.77 -6.18
CA TYR A 211 13.54 -1.58 -5.24
C TYR A 211 12.04 -1.49 -5.50
N VAL A 212 11.33 -2.61 -5.29
CA VAL A 212 9.86 -2.65 -5.31
C VAL A 212 9.36 -3.27 -4.02
N ALA A 213 8.40 -2.61 -3.36
CA ALA A 213 7.87 -2.99 -2.06
C ALA A 213 6.34 -2.98 -2.09
N ALA A 214 5.72 -4.16 -2.19
CA ALA A 214 4.27 -4.31 -2.21
C ALA A 214 3.76 -4.74 -0.83
N VAL A 215 2.83 -3.98 -0.27
CA VAL A 215 2.19 -4.27 1.02
C VAL A 215 0.71 -4.57 0.83
N ASN A 216 0.30 -5.77 1.20
CA ASN A 216 -1.05 -6.25 1.02
C ASN A 216 -1.80 -6.37 2.35
N ARG A 217 -3.13 -6.38 2.27
CA ARG A 217 -4.03 -6.83 3.33
C ARG A 217 -3.91 -8.34 3.53
N VAL A 218 -4.43 -8.84 4.64
CA VAL A 218 -4.52 -10.27 4.93
C VAL A 218 -5.84 -10.61 5.61
N GLY A 219 -6.30 -11.85 5.41
CA GLY A 219 -7.49 -12.38 6.03
C GLY A 219 -8.74 -12.24 5.18
N ILE A 220 -9.86 -12.70 5.75
CA ILE A 220 -11.13 -12.72 5.05
C ILE A 220 -11.95 -11.50 5.43
N GLU A 221 -12.41 -10.76 4.44
CA GLU A 221 -13.34 -9.65 4.62
C GLU A 221 -14.67 -9.96 3.93
N LYS A 222 -15.76 -9.70 4.64
CA LYS A 222 -17.14 -9.92 4.16
C LYS A 222 -17.90 -8.60 4.12
N GLN A 223 -18.69 -8.43 3.06
CA GLN A 223 -19.67 -7.35 2.87
C GLN A 223 -20.99 -8.00 2.42
N GLY A 224 -21.94 -8.12 3.35
CA GLY A 224 -23.14 -8.93 3.11
C GLY A 224 -22.78 -10.38 2.77
N ASN A 225 -23.26 -10.86 1.63
CA ASN A 225 -22.96 -12.20 1.08
C ASN A 225 -21.66 -12.24 0.25
N LYS A 226 -21.01 -11.11 0.01
CA LYS A 226 -19.74 -11.02 -0.72
C LYS A 226 -18.56 -11.31 0.22
N LYS A 227 -17.51 -11.89 -0.34
CA LYS A 227 -16.33 -12.31 0.42
C LYS A 227 -15.08 -12.26 -0.45
N ILE A 228 -14.01 -11.64 0.07
CA ILE A 228 -12.65 -11.72 -0.49
C ILE A 228 -11.74 -12.31 0.58
N GLU A 229 -10.83 -13.20 0.17
CA GLU A 229 -9.71 -13.65 0.99
C GLU A 229 -8.44 -12.95 0.49
N PHE A 230 -8.01 -11.91 1.20
CA PHE A 230 -6.77 -11.21 0.90
C PHE A 230 -5.57 -12.09 1.21
N TRP A 231 -4.69 -12.26 0.25
CA TRP A 231 -3.66 -13.31 0.31
C TRP A 231 -2.37 -12.91 1.03
N GLY A 232 -2.27 -11.70 1.61
CA GLY A 232 -1.05 -11.26 2.27
C GLY A 232 0.13 -11.26 1.31
N ASN A 233 1.17 -12.04 1.61
CA ASN A 233 2.37 -12.21 0.80
C ASN A 233 3.09 -10.89 0.46
N SER A 234 2.99 -9.87 1.33
CA SER A 234 3.72 -8.61 1.16
C SER A 234 5.19 -8.88 0.92
N VAL A 235 5.81 -8.17 -0.03
CA VAL A 235 7.13 -8.53 -0.54
C VAL A 235 7.98 -7.32 -0.87
N ILE A 236 9.29 -7.46 -0.72
CA ILE A 236 10.29 -6.48 -1.20
C ILE A 236 11.21 -7.21 -2.17
N PHE A 237 11.37 -6.66 -3.37
CA PHE A 237 12.35 -7.07 -4.36
C PHE A 237 13.48 -6.06 -4.44
N ASP A 238 14.73 -6.54 -4.62
CA ASP A 238 15.88 -5.70 -4.94
C ASP A 238 15.94 -5.40 -6.45
N PRO A 239 16.83 -4.50 -6.90
CA PRO A 239 16.98 -4.16 -8.31
C PRO A 239 17.33 -5.33 -9.24
N SER A 240 17.87 -6.42 -8.72
CA SER A 240 18.13 -7.66 -9.46
C SER A 240 16.96 -8.63 -9.45
N GLY A 241 15.84 -8.27 -8.81
CA GLY A 241 14.64 -9.12 -8.70
C GLY A 241 14.73 -10.19 -7.61
N ASN A 242 15.75 -10.16 -6.74
CA ASN A 242 15.82 -11.07 -5.62
C ASN A 242 14.81 -10.67 -4.55
N VAL A 243 14.23 -11.68 -3.89
CA VAL A 243 13.35 -11.44 -2.74
C VAL A 243 14.21 -11.04 -1.55
N VAL A 244 14.15 -9.77 -1.17
CA VAL A 244 14.78 -9.27 0.06
C VAL A 244 14.04 -9.80 1.29
N LYS A 245 12.71 -9.72 1.26
CA LYS A 245 11.81 -10.29 2.28
C LYS A 245 10.43 -10.50 1.71
N LYS A 246 9.78 -11.60 2.13
CA LYS A 246 8.37 -11.89 1.83
C LYS A 246 7.67 -12.33 3.12
N ALA A 247 6.50 -11.75 3.38
CA ALA A 247 5.60 -12.20 4.44
C ALA A 247 4.84 -13.45 4.01
N SER A 248 4.35 -14.22 4.97
CA SER A 248 3.41 -15.31 4.70
C SER A 248 2.01 -14.77 4.39
N PHE A 249 1.09 -15.67 4.06
CA PHE A 249 -0.33 -15.33 3.96
C PHE A 249 -1.01 -15.08 5.31
N CYS A 250 -0.33 -15.38 6.42
CA CYS A 250 -0.75 -15.08 7.78
C CYS A 250 -0.06 -13.81 8.31
N LEU A 251 -0.59 -13.27 9.39
CA LEU A 251 -0.25 -11.96 9.97
C LEU A 251 1.24 -11.72 10.24
N LEU A 252 1.68 -10.51 9.95
CA LEU A 252 2.87 -9.78 10.41
C LEU A 252 4.16 -9.96 9.60
N TYR A 253 4.83 -8.82 9.16
CA TYR A 253 6.15 -8.55 9.73
C TYR A 253 6.93 -7.41 9.11
N THR A 254 7.83 -6.83 9.94
CA THR A 254 8.97 -6.00 9.60
C THR A 254 10.00 -6.81 8.79
N SER A 255 10.59 -6.20 7.77
CA SER A 255 11.76 -6.76 7.10
C SER A 255 12.97 -6.73 8.03
N PRO A 256 13.77 -7.80 8.10
CA PRO A 256 15.04 -7.77 8.79
C PRO A 256 16.05 -6.86 8.09
N SER A 257 17.01 -6.38 8.86
CA SER A 257 18.21 -5.73 8.35
C SER A 257 19.00 -6.68 7.44
N PRO A 258 19.70 -6.17 6.39
CA PRO A 258 20.61 -6.98 5.58
C PRO A 258 21.73 -7.72 6.36
N ARG A 259 21.86 -7.49 7.67
CA ARG A 259 22.81 -8.18 8.54
C ARG A 259 22.45 -9.63 8.87
N ASP A 260 21.22 -10.08 8.58
CA ASP A 260 20.80 -11.46 8.90
C ASP A 260 21.13 -12.49 7.81
N ARG A 261 21.98 -12.14 6.83
CA ARG A 261 22.46 -13.05 5.78
C ARG A 261 23.85 -13.65 6.04
N THR A 262 24.40 -13.49 7.22
CA THR A 262 25.63 -14.17 7.61
C THR A 262 25.31 -15.17 8.72
N ARG A 263 24.78 -16.33 8.31
CA ARG A 263 25.01 -17.67 8.92
C ARG A 263 24.49 -18.73 7.97
#